data_0a761556ea07216f7716c6c8abe3d7d7
#
_entry.id   0a761556ea07216f7716c6c8abe3d7d7
#
_cell.length_a   1.000
_cell.length_b   1.000
_cell.length_c   1.000
_cell.angle_alpha   90.00
_cell.angle_beta   90.00
_cell.angle_gamma   90.00
#
_symmetry.space_group_name_H-M   'P 1'
#
loop_
_entity.id
_entity.type
_entity.pdbx_description
1 polymer ?
#
loop_
_entity_poly.entity_id
_entity_poly.type
_entity_poly.pdbx_seq_one_letter_code
_entity_poly.pdbx_strand_id
1 'polypeptide(L)'
;MLELIRLLPETWANVIKVCRVFGVRSWEVAFITRATNDDGEPQLRVTKGKTYNTRGGVKEETDPRWLEAVAVDGTTFDLVEGWDQLKLPPTVTGKTLGAVLRRLPYWQQLISEYEARGEWLRPYSLRDTFSVRAHGIVKDDTLIAAAMGHTVEVHHRSYRTTEWRSVRAAFAPASQSKRPKSLSHQQMQQQQ
;
A
#
# COMPACT_ATOMS: atom_id res chain seq x y z
N MET A 1 10.75 4.74 8.50
CA MET A 1 9.95 3.51 8.76
C MET A 1 10.72 2.45 9.53
N LEU A 2 11.93 2.11 9.16
CA LEU A 2 12.77 1.18 9.96
C LEU A 2 12.89 1.64 11.42
N GLU A 3 12.95 2.96 11.63
CA GLU A 3 12.97 3.54 12.98
C GLU A 3 11.69 3.22 13.78
N LEU A 4 10.50 3.29 13.17
CA LEU A 4 9.25 2.89 13.83
C LEU A 4 9.27 1.41 14.26
N ILE A 5 9.79 0.53 13.38
CA ILE A 5 9.94 -0.90 13.69
C ILE A 5 10.90 -1.11 14.86
N ARG A 6 12.01 -0.36 14.91
CA ARG A 6 13.03 -0.45 15.95
C ARG A 6 12.52 0.00 17.34
N LEU A 7 11.61 0.96 17.37
CA LEU A 7 11.07 1.55 18.60
C LEU A 7 9.90 0.75 19.20
N LEU A 8 9.37 -0.23 18.49
CA LEU A 8 8.24 -1.03 18.96
C LEU A 8 8.69 -2.34 19.61
N PRO A 9 7.90 -2.89 20.56
CA PRO A 9 8.04 -4.28 20.97
C PRO A 9 7.98 -5.20 19.74
N GLU A 10 8.78 -6.28 19.74
CA GLU A 10 8.92 -7.21 18.62
C GLU A 10 7.58 -7.63 18.00
N THR A 11 6.60 -7.98 18.84
CA THR A 11 5.29 -8.42 18.40
C THR A 11 4.55 -7.36 17.57
N TRP A 12 4.61 -6.10 17.97
CA TRP A 12 3.99 -4.99 17.25
C TRP A 12 4.81 -4.53 16.05
N ALA A 13 6.13 -4.62 16.14
CA ALA A 13 7.03 -4.42 15.00
C ALA A 13 6.68 -5.39 13.86
N ASN A 14 6.41 -6.66 14.20
CA ASN A 14 6.00 -7.68 13.25
C ASN A 14 4.63 -7.36 12.61
N VAL A 15 3.66 -6.87 13.37
CA VAL A 15 2.38 -6.39 12.80
C VAL A 15 2.62 -5.26 11.77
N ILE A 16 3.50 -4.31 12.07
CA ILE A 16 3.84 -3.22 11.13
C ILE A 16 4.48 -3.76 9.84
N LYS A 17 5.45 -4.69 9.97
CA LYS A 17 6.09 -5.33 8.82
C LYS A 17 5.05 -6.00 7.92
N VAL A 18 4.18 -6.84 8.51
CA VAL A 18 3.13 -7.57 7.79
C VAL A 18 2.17 -6.62 7.07
N CYS A 19 1.66 -5.60 7.77
CA CYS A 19 0.74 -4.63 7.16
C CYS A 19 1.38 -3.87 5.99
N ARG A 20 2.67 -3.60 6.06
CA ARG A 20 3.38 -2.87 5.01
C ARG A 20 3.78 -3.73 3.82
N VAL A 21 4.29 -4.93 4.09
CA VAL A 21 4.77 -5.83 3.03
C VAL A 21 3.61 -6.40 2.22
N PHE A 22 2.50 -6.72 2.86
CA PHE A 22 1.35 -7.39 2.22
C PHE A 22 0.11 -6.50 2.05
N GLY A 23 0.13 -5.27 2.52
CA GLY A 23 -1.01 -4.38 2.40
C GLY A 23 -2.28 -4.86 3.12
N VAL A 24 -2.17 -5.73 4.10
CA VAL A 24 -3.31 -6.24 4.87
C VAL A 24 -3.84 -5.22 5.88
N ARG A 25 -5.10 -5.36 6.26
CA ARG A 25 -5.66 -4.64 7.40
C ARG A 25 -5.07 -5.20 8.69
N SER A 26 -4.85 -4.37 9.70
CA SER A 26 -4.24 -4.83 10.96
C SER A 26 -4.96 -6.02 11.58
N TRP A 27 -6.29 -6.07 11.55
CA TRP A 27 -7.05 -7.19 12.10
C TRP A 27 -6.93 -8.48 11.26
N GLU A 28 -6.63 -8.38 9.96
CA GLU A 28 -6.42 -9.55 9.09
C GLU A 28 -5.16 -10.32 9.48
N VAL A 29 -4.20 -9.68 10.15
CA VAL A 29 -2.95 -10.32 10.61
C VAL A 29 -3.23 -11.57 11.46
N ALA A 30 -4.28 -11.56 12.28
CA ALA A 30 -4.69 -12.70 13.10
C ALA A 30 -5.28 -13.88 12.29
N PHE A 31 -5.56 -13.68 11.02
CA PHE A 31 -6.17 -14.66 10.12
C PHE A 31 -5.26 -15.00 8.93
N ILE A 32 -3.97 -14.76 9.07
CA ILE A 32 -2.97 -15.15 8.07
C ILE A 32 -2.44 -16.54 8.43
N THR A 33 -2.34 -17.39 7.42
CA THR A 33 -1.71 -18.71 7.51
C THR A 33 -0.69 -18.86 6.39
N ARG A 34 0.35 -19.66 6.63
CA ARG A 34 1.26 -20.11 5.59
C ARG A 34 0.69 -21.38 4.97
N ALA A 35 0.69 -21.48 3.66
CA ALA A 35 0.22 -22.64 2.92
C ALA A 35 0.99 -22.76 1.60
N THR A 36 0.84 -23.89 0.93
CA THR A 36 1.36 -24.10 -0.42
C THR A 36 0.34 -23.59 -1.43
N ASN A 37 0.74 -22.71 -2.35
CA ASN A 37 -0.10 -22.21 -3.42
C ASN A 37 -0.25 -23.21 -4.57
N ASP A 38 -0.98 -22.83 -5.61
CA ASP A 38 -1.26 -23.71 -6.76
C ASP A 38 0.00 -24.02 -7.58
N ASP A 39 1.05 -23.22 -7.46
CA ASP A 39 2.35 -23.43 -8.11
C ASP A 39 3.30 -24.32 -7.27
N GLY A 40 2.86 -24.79 -6.11
CA GLY A 40 3.65 -25.62 -5.19
C GLY A 40 4.58 -24.82 -4.27
N GLU A 41 4.49 -23.49 -4.27
CA GLU A 41 5.37 -22.60 -3.50
C GLU A 41 4.74 -22.20 -2.16
N PRO A 42 5.55 -22.02 -1.09
CA PRO A 42 5.06 -21.51 0.18
C PRO A 42 4.63 -20.04 0.03
N GLN A 43 3.41 -19.74 0.44
CA GLN A 43 2.84 -18.40 0.38
C GLN A 43 1.95 -18.13 1.58
N LEU A 44 1.76 -16.87 1.93
CA LEU A 44 0.83 -16.47 2.98
C LEU A 44 -0.58 -16.24 2.39
N ARG A 45 -1.60 -16.59 3.19
CA ARG A 45 -3.00 -16.44 2.80
C ARG A 45 -3.81 -15.84 3.94
N VAL A 46 -4.62 -14.84 3.65
CA VAL A 46 -5.69 -14.38 4.56
C VAL A 46 -6.86 -15.35 4.43
N THR A 47 -7.24 -15.98 5.53
CA THR A 47 -8.30 -17.01 5.58
C THR A 47 -9.68 -16.46 5.90
N LYS A 48 -9.75 -15.19 6.41
CA LYS A 48 -10.99 -14.53 6.78
C LYS A 48 -11.08 -13.15 6.17
N GLY A 49 -12.11 -12.91 5.37
CA GLY A 49 -12.36 -11.65 4.70
C GLY A 49 -13.10 -10.63 5.57
N LYS A 50 -13.32 -9.44 5.02
CA LYS A 50 -14.11 -8.39 5.65
C LYS A 50 -15.58 -8.65 5.43
N THR A 51 -16.38 -8.71 6.50
CA THR A 51 -17.84 -8.75 6.42
C THR A 51 -18.39 -7.37 6.02
N TYR A 52 -19.31 -7.34 5.08
CA TYR A 52 -20.01 -6.13 4.63
C TYR A 52 -21.50 -6.42 4.40
N ASN A 53 -22.31 -5.39 4.45
CA ASN A 53 -23.74 -5.50 4.10
C ASN A 53 -23.93 -5.20 2.63
N THR A 54 -24.62 -6.09 1.91
CA THR A 54 -25.10 -5.82 0.56
C THR A 54 -26.29 -4.84 0.58
N ARG A 55 -26.63 -4.29 -0.58
CA ARG A 55 -27.83 -3.43 -0.72
C ARG A 55 -29.13 -4.12 -0.30
N GLY A 56 -29.17 -5.47 -0.32
CA GLY A 56 -30.28 -6.28 0.15
C GLY A 56 -30.27 -6.60 1.65
N GLY A 57 -29.33 -6.04 2.43
CA GLY A 57 -29.21 -6.28 3.86
C GLY A 57 -28.57 -7.63 4.23
N VAL A 58 -28.14 -8.40 3.23
CA VAL A 58 -27.44 -9.67 3.46
C VAL A 58 -25.99 -9.36 3.84
N LYS A 59 -25.51 -10.08 4.86
CA LYS A 59 -24.08 -10.01 5.24
C LYS A 59 -23.28 -10.96 4.34
N GLU A 60 -22.33 -10.40 3.65
CA GLU A 60 -21.35 -11.14 2.86
C GLU A 60 -19.94 -10.91 3.40
N GLU A 61 -19.04 -11.82 3.10
CA GLU A 61 -17.63 -11.74 3.46
C GLU A 61 -16.79 -11.76 2.18
N THR A 62 -15.72 -10.97 2.15
CA THR A 62 -14.78 -11.03 1.03
C THR A 62 -14.03 -12.36 1.07
N ASP A 63 -13.76 -12.94 -0.10
CA ASP A 63 -13.09 -14.22 -0.22
C ASP A 63 -11.71 -14.24 0.44
N PRO A 64 -11.29 -15.41 0.94
CA PRO A 64 -9.89 -15.65 1.28
C PRO A 64 -8.98 -15.34 0.08
N ARG A 65 -7.77 -14.82 0.35
CA ARG A 65 -6.85 -14.43 -0.72
C ARG A 65 -5.41 -14.74 -0.38
N TRP A 66 -4.63 -15.04 -1.41
CA TRP A 66 -3.18 -15.08 -1.33
C TRP A 66 -2.60 -13.69 -1.16
N LEU A 67 -1.45 -13.59 -0.50
CA LEU A 67 -0.79 -12.33 -0.21
C LEU A 67 0.46 -12.17 -1.06
N GLU A 68 0.51 -11.06 -1.80
CA GLU A 68 1.67 -10.69 -2.60
C GLU A 68 2.57 -9.75 -1.81
N ALA A 69 3.86 -10.09 -1.74
CA ALA A 69 4.84 -9.30 -1.01
C ALA A 69 5.36 -8.14 -1.87
N VAL A 70 5.27 -6.93 -1.34
CA VAL A 70 5.94 -5.75 -1.92
C VAL A 70 6.99 -5.26 -0.95
N ALA A 71 8.26 -5.31 -1.36
CA ALA A 71 9.39 -4.94 -0.53
C ALA A 71 9.27 -3.53 0.05
N VAL A 72 9.75 -3.36 1.27
CA VAL A 72 9.87 -2.11 2.00
C VAL A 72 11.34 -1.81 2.19
N ASP A 73 11.84 -0.73 1.60
CA ASP A 73 13.27 -0.38 1.66
C ASP A 73 14.17 -1.57 1.25
N GLY A 74 13.76 -2.31 0.20
CA GLY A 74 14.49 -3.45 -0.36
C GLY A 74 14.33 -4.77 0.38
N THR A 75 13.51 -4.87 1.43
CA THR A 75 13.32 -6.12 2.19
C THR A 75 11.85 -6.52 2.34
N THR A 76 11.58 -7.82 2.33
CA THR A 76 10.32 -8.45 2.73
C THR A 76 10.37 -8.96 4.18
N PHE A 77 11.52 -8.79 4.86
CA PHE A 77 11.79 -9.27 6.23
C PHE A 77 11.64 -10.79 6.38
N ASP A 78 11.78 -11.56 5.31
CA ASP A 78 11.63 -13.02 5.26
C ASP A 78 10.32 -13.52 5.92
N LEU A 79 9.24 -12.73 5.74
CA LEU A 79 7.98 -12.97 6.44
C LEU A 79 7.26 -14.25 6.00
N VAL A 80 7.49 -14.75 4.78
CA VAL A 80 6.88 -16.00 4.31
C VAL A 80 7.60 -17.19 4.95
N GLU A 81 8.92 -17.20 4.91
CA GLU A 81 9.77 -18.27 5.42
C GLU A 81 9.71 -18.33 6.96
N GLY A 82 9.73 -17.17 7.60
CA GLY A 82 9.73 -17.04 9.06
C GLY A 82 8.35 -16.99 9.71
N TRP A 83 7.26 -17.20 8.96
CA TRP A 83 5.90 -16.96 9.45
C TRP A 83 5.56 -17.76 10.72
N ASP A 84 5.90 -19.05 10.75
CA ASP A 84 5.54 -19.95 11.85
C ASP A 84 6.25 -19.62 13.17
N GLN A 85 7.36 -18.89 13.12
CA GLN A 85 8.12 -18.40 14.27
C GLN A 85 7.81 -16.94 14.60
N LEU A 86 6.95 -16.28 13.80
CA LEU A 86 6.67 -14.87 13.95
C LEU A 86 5.83 -14.60 15.20
N LYS A 87 6.40 -13.87 16.15
CA LYS A 87 5.68 -13.47 17.35
C LYS A 87 4.71 -12.34 17.04
N LEU A 88 3.44 -12.58 17.34
CA LEU A 88 2.36 -11.61 17.19
C LEU A 88 1.71 -11.33 18.54
N PRO A 89 1.10 -10.14 18.75
CA PRO A 89 0.35 -9.87 19.96
C PRO A 89 -0.95 -10.69 19.96
N PRO A 90 -1.52 -11.02 21.15
CA PRO A 90 -2.68 -11.88 21.27
C PRO A 90 -3.95 -11.32 20.62
N THR A 91 -4.01 -10.00 20.44
CA THR A 91 -5.14 -9.32 19.80
C THR A 91 -4.63 -8.20 18.89
N VAL A 92 -4.89 -8.34 17.60
CA VAL A 92 -4.52 -7.34 16.59
C VAL A 92 -5.79 -6.76 15.97
N THR A 93 -6.02 -5.47 16.21
CA THR A 93 -7.11 -4.67 15.62
C THR A 93 -6.58 -3.28 15.27
N GLY A 94 -7.34 -2.52 14.48
CA GLY A 94 -7.01 -1.10 14.25
C GLY A 94 -6.99 -0.27 15.55
N LYS A 95 -7.85 -0.63 16.52
CA LYS A 95 -7.91 0.04 17.83
C LYS A 95 -6.67 -0.26 18.68
N THR A 96 -6.27 -1.55 18.78
CA THR A 96 -5.10 -1.95 19.59
C THR A 96 -3.80 -1.42 18.96
N LEU A 97 -3.64 -1.55 17.64
CA LEU A 97 -2.50 -0.97 16.93
C LEU A 97 -2.43 0.54 17.12
N GLY A 98 -3.55 1.26 16.95
CA GLY A 98 -3.61 2.70 17.15
C GLY A 98 -3.27 3.11 18.59
N ALA A 99 -3.67 2.33 19.59
CA ALA A 99 -3.34 2.60 20.99
C ALA A 99 -1.83 2.46 21.27
N VAL A 100 -1.19 1.46 20.67
CA VAL A 100 0.26 1.26 20.79
C VAL A 100 1.02 2.39 20.11
N LEU A 101 0.67 2.72 18.88
CA LEU A 101 1.33 3.78 18.12
C LEU A 101 1.21 5.15 18.81
N ARG A 102 0.04 5.49 19.33
CA ARG A 102 -0.15 6.75 20.06
C ARG A 102 0.72 6.92 21.32
N ARG A 103 1.26 5.86 21.87
CA ARG A 103 2.17 5.92 23.01
C ARG A 103 3.63 6.20 22.61
N LEU A 104 3.95 6.16 21.33
CA LEU A 104 5.31 6.41 20.84
C LEU A 104 5.50 7.90 20.55
N PRO A 105 6.46 8.59 21.20
CA PRO A 105 6.77 9.98 20.86
C PRO A 105 7.11 10.16 19.37
N TYR A 106 7.84 9.24 18.80
CA TYR A 106 8.18 9.26 17.37
C TYR A 106 6.93 9.23 16.46
N TRP A 107 5.89 8.46 16.82
CA TRP A 107 4.64 8.46 16.06
C TRP A 107 3.91 9.80 16.15
N GLN A 108 3.92 10.44 17.32
CA GLN A 108 3.35 11.77 17.50
C GLN A 108 4.11 12.83 16.69
N GLN A 109 5.44 12.76 16.67
CA GLN A 109 6.25 13.60 15.81
C GLN A 109 5.87 13.43 14.34
N LEU A 110 5.76 12.18 13.84
CA LEU A 110 5.35 11.91 12.47
C LEU A 110 3.95 12.49 12.16
N ILE A 111 2.98 12.34 13.09
CA ILE A 111 1.65 12.94 12.91
C ILE A 111 1.79 14.45 12.69
N SER A 112 2.51 15.15 13.56
CA SER A 112 2.71 16.61 13.46
C SER A 112 3.39 17.02 12.16
N GLU A 113 4.39 16.24 11.69
CA GLU A 113 5.08 16.50 10.43
C GLU A 113 4.15 16.33 9.21
N TYR A 114 3.26 15.33 9.24
CA TYR A 114 2.29 15.10 8.16
C TYR A 114 1.18 16.16 8.18
N GLU A 115 0.65 16.51 9.34
CA GLU A 115 -0.35 17.57 9.52
C GLU A 115 0.17 18.93 9.04
N ALA A 116 1.43 19.26 9.32
CA ALA A 116 2.07 20.49 8.83
C ALA A 116 2.13 20.59 7.30
N ARG A 117 2.05 19.44 6.59
CA ARG A 117 1.97 19.35 5.12
C ARG A 117 0.55 19.24 4.59
N GLY A 118 -0.46 19.32 5.46
CA GLY A 118 -1.85 19.09 5.10
C GLY A 118 -2.19 17.62 4.82
N GLU A 119 -1.38 16.69 5.31
CA GLU A 119 -1.55 15.25 5.14
C GLU A 119 -2.02 14.61 6.47
N TRP A 120 -2.69 13.47 6.36
CA TRP A 120 -3.22 12.78 7.53
C TRP A 120 -2.59 11.40 7.70
N LEU A 121 -1.79 11.26 8.77
CA LEU A 121 -1.17 10.00 9.15
C LEU A 121 -2.02 9.23 10.16
N ARG A 122 -2.34 7.99 9.86
CA ARG A 122 -3.12 7.06 10.70
C ARG A 122 -2.54 5.64 10.62
N PRO A 123 -2.89 4.72 11.53
CA PRO A 123 -2.43 3.33 11.45
C PRO A 123 -2.77 2.66 10.11
N TYR A 124 -3.89 3.03 9.48
CA TYR A 124 -4.29 2.53 8.17
C TYR A 124 -3.35 2.96 7.03
N SER A 125 -2.64 4.08 7.19
CA SER A 125 -1.65 4.55 6.21
C SER A 125 -0.51 3.56 5.96
N LEU A 126 -0.27 2.62 6.88
CA LEU A 126 0.66 1.50 6.65
C LEU A 126 0.25 0.65 5.46
N ARG A 127 -1.06 0.40 5.32
CA ARG A 127 -1.63 -0.32 4.17
C ARG A 127 -1.66 0.57 2.91
N ASP A 128 -1.96 1.86 3.07
CA ASP A 128 -2.00 2.80 1.94
C ASP A 128 -0.63 2.87 1.26
N THR A 129 0.48 2.80 2.02
CA THR A 129 1.84 2.78 1.45
C THR A 129 2.16 1.52 0.66
N PHE A 130 1.49 0.39 0.91
CA PHE A 130 1.59 -0.81 0.07
C PHE A 130 1.05 -0.50 -1.33
N SER A 131 -0.15 0.07 -1.43
CA SER A 131 -0.76 0.42 -2.71
C SER A 131 0.17 1.31 -3.56
N VAL A 132 0.74 2.35 -2.94
CA VAL A 132 1.66 3.26 -3.65
C VAL A 132 2.88 2.51 -4.21
N ARG A 133 3.46 1.58 -3.45
CA ARG A 133 4.59 0.77 -3.94
C ARG A 133 4.17 -0.25 -5.00
N ALA A 134 3.01 -0.90 -4.80
CA ALA A 134 2.46 -1.87 -5.75
C ALA A 134 2.23 -1.23 -7.14
N HIS A 135 1.71 -0.01 -7.21
CA HIS A 135 1.56 0.74 -8.47
C HIS A 135 2.90 1.05 -9.16
N GLY A 136 4.00 1.08 -8.42
CA GLY A 136 5.35 1.18 -9.01
C GLY A 136 5.77 -0.07 -9.78
N ILE A 137 5.17 -1.23 -9.49
CA ILE A 137 5.55 -2.56 -10.01
C ILE A 137 4.46 -3.10 -10.95
N VAL A 138 3.20 -3.06 -10.52
CA VAL A 138 2.04 -3.59 -11.22
C VAL A 138 1.26 -2.44 -11.84
N LYS A 139 0.93 -2.55 -13.13
CA LYS A 139 0.17 -1.50 -13.87
C LYS A 139 -1.33 -1.75 -13.89
N ASP A 140 -1.76 -2.95 -13.50
CA ASP A 140 -3.17 -3.32 -13.46
C ASP A 140 -3.75 -3.08 -12.06
N ASP A 141 -4.60 -2.08 -11.94
CA ASP A 141 -5.29 -1.73 -10.69
C ASP A 141 -6.19 -2.85 -10.17
N THR A 142 -6.67 -3.72 -11.08
CA THR A 142 -7.52 -4.86 -10.71
C THR A 142 -6.74 -5.87 -9.88
N LEU A 143 -5.50 -6.15 -10.28
CA LEU A 143 -4.61 -7.06 -9.55
C LEU A 143 -4.21 -6.48 -8.19
N ILE A 144 -3.92 -5.18 -8.12
CA ILE A 144 -3.58 -4.52 -6.85
C ILE A 144 -4.81 -4.53 -5.91
N ALA A 145 -5.99 -4.21 -6.44
CA ALA A 145 -7.23 -4.24 -5.68
C ALA A 145 -7.51 -5.65 -5.11
N ALA A 146 -7.35 -6.69 -5.95
CA ALA A 146 -7.51 -8.09 -5.54
C ALA A 146 -6.51 -8.47 -4.44
N ALA A 147 -5.22 -8.18 -4.60
CA ALA A 147 -4.19 -8.42 -3.59
C ALA A 147 -4.51 -7.72 -2.26
N MET A 148 -5.09 -6.54 -2.31
CA MET A 148 -5.54 -5.80 -1.13
C MET A 148 -6.91 -6.27 -0.58
N GLY A 149 -7.66 -7.13 -1.28
CA GLY A 149 -8.98 -7.62 -0.85
C GLY A 149 -10.04 -6.52 -0.82
N HIS A 150 -10.19 -5.79 -1.92
CA HIS A 150 -11.28 -4.87 -2.17
C HIS A 150 -11.59 -4.77 -3.68
N THR A 151 -12.74 -4.22 -4.03
CA THR A 151 -13.10 -4.02 -5.44
C THR A 151 -12.28 -2.90 -6.07
N VAL A 152 -12.16 -2.92 -7.40
CA VAL A 152 -11.49 -1.86 -8.18
C VAL A 152 -12.13 -0.49 -7.92
N GLU A 153 -13.45 -0.42 -7.78
CA GLU A 153 -14.15 0.82 -7.45
C GLU A 153 -13.70 1.40 -6.10
N VAL A 154 -13.57 0.55 -5.07
CA VAL A 154 -13.06 0.96 -3.76
C VAL A 154 -11.60 1.38 -3.87
N HIS A 155 -10.81 0.67 -4.67
CA HIS A 155 -9.42 1.00 -4.93
C HIS A 155 -9.30 2.40 -5.55
N HIS A 156 -9.95 2.65 -6.66
CA HIS A 156 -9.95 3.95 -7.34
C HIS A 156 -10.43 5.09 -6.45
N ARG A 157 -11.49 4.88 -5.67
CA ARG A 157 -11.98 5.90 -4.73
C ARG A 157 -10.95 6.29 -3.68
N SER A 158 -10.18 5.31 -3.19
CA SER A 158 -9.20 5.51 -2.12
C SER A 158 -7.89 6.13 -2.62
N TYR A 159 -7.50 5.87 -3.88
CA TYR A 159 -6.18 6.25 -4.43
C TYR A 159 -6.24 7.28 -5.56
N ARG A 160 -7.40 7.80 -5.88
CA ARG A 160 -7.63 8.78 -6.98
C ARG A 160 -6.76 10.03 -6.90
N THR A 161 -6.40 10.47 -5.70
CA THR A 161 -5.53 11.64 -5.49
C THR A 161 -4.08 11.41 -5.89
N THR A 162 -3.61 10.17 -5.93
CA THR A 162 -2.24 9.82 -6.31
C THR A 162 -2.06 9.84 -7.84
N GLU A 163 -3.11 9.51 -8.60
CA GLU A 163 -3.08 9.45 -10.06
C GLU A 163 -2.83 10.80 -10.75
N TRP A 164 -3.41 11.89 -10.25
CA TRP A 164 -3.25 13.21 -10.90
C TRP A 164 -1.80 13.68 -10.97
N ARG A 165 -0.98 13.38 -9.98
CA ARG A 165 0.46 13.71 -10.02
C ARG A 165 1.19 12.83 -11.01
N SER A 166 0.83 11.55 -11.10
CA SER A 166 1.39 10.59 -12.04
C SER A 166 0.99 10.89 -13.48
N VAL A 167 -0.27 11.26 -13.72
CA VAL A 167 -0.76 11.70 -15.05
C VAL A 167 0.02 12.92 -15.52
N ARG A 168 0.15 13.94 -14.67
CA ARG A 168 0.89 15.15 -15.04
C ARG A 168 2.36 14.87 -15.35
N ALA A 169 3.01 13.99 -14.58
CA ALA A 169 4.39 13.57 -14.81
C ALA A 169 4.54 12.75 -16.10
N ALA A 170 3.58 11.88 -16.41
CA ALA A 170 3.59 11.07 -17.63
C ALA A 170 3.39 11.91 -18.91
N PHE A 171 2.62 12.99 -18.84
CA PHE A 171 2.39 13.90 -19.97
C PHE A 171 3.45 15.00 -20.11
N ALA A 172 4.24 15.27 -19.08
CA ALA A 172 5.28 16.32 -19.11
C ALA A 172 6.32 16.15 -20.25
N PRO A 173 6.84 14.95 -20.58
CA PRO A 173 7.74 14.75 -21.71
C PRO A 173 7.09 14.99 -23.08
N ALA A 174 5.81 14.60 -23.25
CA ALA A 174 5.08 14.74 -24.51
C ALA A 174 4.76 16.22 -24.84
N SER A 175 4.57 17.06 -23.84
CA SER A 175 4.32 18.50 -24.04
C SER A 175 5.57 19.28 -24.42
N GLN A 176 6.79 18.75 -24.19
CA GLN A 176 8.04 19.38 -24.56
C GLN A 176 8.51 19.04 -26.00
N SER A 177 7.98 17.96 -26.61
CA SER A 177 8.43 17.49 -27.94
C SER A 177 7.73 18.15 -29.13
N LYS A 178 6.76 19.05 -28.92
CA LYS A 178 5.98 19.71 -29.98
C LYS A 178 6.01 21.22 -29.91
N ARG A 179 7.22 21.83 -29.85
CA ARG A 179 7.40 23.17 -30.40
C ARG A 179 8.03 23.02 -31.80
N PRO A 180 7.30 23.30 -32.87
CA PRO A 180 7.95 23.47 -34.16
C PRO A 180 8.94 24.63 -33.99
N LYS A 181 10.21 24.42 -34.37
CA LYS A 181 11.19 25.51 -34.48
C LYS A 181 10.58 26.51 -35.44
N SER A 182 10.20 27.68 -34.94
CA SER A 182 9.89 28.82 -35.80
C SER A 182 11.11 29.09 -36.65
N LEU A 183 10.99 28.93 -37.97
CA LEU A 183 12.00 29.38 -38.94
C LEU A 183 12.27 30.86 -38.68
N SER A 184 13.52 31.19 -38.38
CA SER A 184 13.92 32.55 -38.16
C SER A 184 13.72 33.36 -39.44
N HIS A 185 13.25 34.59 -39.34
CA HIS A 185 12.96 35.51 -40.44
C HIS A 185 14.13 35.72 -41.40
N GLN A 186 15.33 35.29 -41.08
CA GLN A 186 16.54 35.39 -41.92
C GLN A 186 16.66 34.29 -42.98
N GLN A 187 15.91 33.20 -42.90
CA GLN A 187 15.95 32.13 -43.91
C GLN A 187 14.91 32.27 -45.02
N MET A 188 13.99 33.23 -44.90
CA MET A 188 13.02 33.54 -45.96
C MET A 188 13.50 34.57 -46.98
N GLN A 189 14.61 35.23 -46.76
CA GLN A 189 15.15 36.25 -47.66
C GLN A 189 16.23 35.75 -48.65
N GLN A 190 16.57 34.45 -48.62
CA GLN A 190 17.59 33.87 -49.54
C GLN A 190 16.98 32.99 -50.66
N GLN A 191 15.67 33.04 -50.89
CA GLN A 191 15.02 32.33 -51.99
C GLN A 191 14.13 33.24 -52.86
N GLN A 192 14.58 34.50 -53.06
CA GLN A 192 14.08 35.37 -54.14
C GLN A 192 15.20 35.74 -55.08
#